data_c6f14668a48fe556fa9911c0792bb473
#
_entry.id   c6f14668a48fe556fa9911c0792bb473
#
_cell.length_a   1.000
_cell.length_b   1.000
_cell.length_c   1.000
_cell.angle_alpha   90.00
_cell.angle_beta   90.00
_cell.angle_gamma   90.00
#
_symmetry.space_group_name_H-M   'P 1'
#
loop_
_entity.id
_entity.type
_entity.pdbx_description
1 polymer ?
#
loop_
_entity_poly.entity_id
_entity_poly.type
_entity_poly.pdbx_seq_one_letter_code
_entity_poly.pdbx_strand_id
1 'polypeptide(L)'
;MTRMPIFDSPFLVGFDQFERVLDRVAKSSAEGYPPYNIEQTAEDQLRISLAVAGFSMKDLEVTIEDNQLVIRGRQTDDDSDRIFLHRGIAGRQFQRSFVLAEGVDVTSAHMEDGLLHVDLRLPIPEPKVTKIEIAGASGKDKDAQTIDLSPDKN
;
A
#
# COMPACT_ATOMS: atom_id res chain seq x y z
N MET A 1 3.44 22.04 -11.27
CA MET A 1 3.41 20.60 -11.01
C MET A 1 2.09 20.04 -11.49
N THR A 2 2.17 19.29 -12.55
CA THR A 2 1.00 18.60 -13.07
C THR A 2 0.66 17.44 -12.15
N ARG A 3 -0.47 17.54 -11.46
CA ARG A 3 -1.08 16.39 -10.82
C ARG A 3 -1.32 15.32 -11.87
N MET A 4 -0.97 14.09 -11.58
CA MET A 4 -1.33 12.98 -12.44
C MET A 4 -2.86 12.91 -12.58
N PRO A 5 -3.41 12.94 -13.81
CA PRO A 5 -4.87 12.99 -14.01
C PRO A 5 -5.61 11.76 -13.49
N ILE A 6 -4.90 10.67 -13.19
CA ILE A 6 -5.48 9.46 -12.59
C ILE A 6 -6.07 9.72 -11.21
N PHE A 7 -5.55 10.69 -10.46
CA PHE A 7 -6.03 10.99 -9.11
C PHE A 7 -7.22 11.95 -9.09
N ASP A 8 -7.54 12.55 -10.22
CA ASP A 8 -8.72 13.42 -10.36
C ASP A 8 -9.97 12.67 -10.85
N SER A 9 -9.86 11.35 -11.04
CA SER A 9 -10.98 10.55 -11.52
C SER A 9 -11.98 10.25 -10.39
N PRO A 10 -13.30 10.45 -10.59
CA PRO A 10 -14.32 10.12 -9.61
C PRO A 10 -14.40 8.62 -9.30
N PHE A 11 -13.78 7.77 -10.11
CA PHE A 11 -13.68 6.32 -9.86
C PHE A 11 -12.67 5.95 -8.78
N LEU A 12 -11.85 6.91 -8.34
CA LEU A 12 -10.81 6.72 -7.33
C LEU A 12 -11.22 7.27 -5.95
N VAL A 13 -12.51 7.25 -5.65
CA VAL A 13 -13.04 7.63 -4.35
C VAL A 13 -12.47 6.67 -3.29
N GLY A 14 -11.67 7.19 -2.37
CA GLY A 14 -10.93 6.41 -1.37
C GLY A 14 -9.41 6.38 -1.62
N PHE A 15 -8.95 6.66 -2.84
CA PHE A 15 -7.54 6.85 -3.17
C PHE A 15 -6.96 8.11 -2.56
N ASP A 16 -7.77 9.15 -2.40
CA ASP A 16 -7.33 10.43 -1.80
C ASP A 16 -6.72 10.25 -0.43
N GLN A 17 -7.26 9.35 0.38
CA GLN A 17 -6.71 9.06 1.69
C GLN A 17 -5.36 8.35 1.60
N PHE A 18 -5.23 7.43 0.65
CA PHE A 18 -4.00 6.71 0.42
C PHE A 18 -2.91 7.65 -0.12
N GLU A 19 -3.26 8.50 -1.07
CA GLU A 19 -2.36 9.53 -1.61
C GLU A 19 -1.85 10.47 -0.52
N ARG A 20 -2.73 10.96 0.34
CA ARG A 20 -2.35 11.84 1.46
C ARG A 20 -1.40 11.17 2.44
N VAL A 21 -1.62 9.91 2.71
CA VAL A 21 -0.75 9.13 3.59
C VAL A 21 0.62 8.93 2.94
N LEU A 22 0.65 8.59 1.65
CA LEU A 22 1.89 8.42 0.90
C LEU A 22 2.67 9.73 0.76
N ASP A 23 1.99 10.84 0.50
CA ASP A 23 2.60 12.18 0.46
C ASP A 23 3.24 12.54 1.80
N ARG A 24 2.58 12.21 2.89
CA ARG A 24 3.09 12.47 4.23
C ARG A 24 4.34 11.64 4.52
N VAL A 25 4.33 10.37 4.12
CA VAL A 25 5.50 9.48 4.27
C VAL A 25 6.64 9.93 3.37
N ALA A 26 6.37 10.31 2.13
CA ALA A 26 7.37 10.81 1.20
C ALA A 26 8.03 12.10 1.71
N LYS A 27 7.26 12.98 2.36
CA LYS A 27 7.79 14.20 2.98
C LYS A 27 8.62 13.94 4.23
N SER A 28 8.32 12.88 4.98
CA SER A 28 9.08 12.53 6.18
C SER A 28 10.39 11.82 5.88
N SER A 29 10.52 11.15 4.73
CA SER A 29 11.76 10.50 4.30
C SER A 29 12.55 11.42 3.38
N ALA A 30 13.17 12.43 3.97
CA ALA A 30 13.78 13.57 3.27
C ALA A 30 14.98 13.23 2.36
N GLU A 31 15.57 12.04 2.46
CA GLU A 31 16.77 11.68 1.70
C GLU A 31 16.51 10.84 0.44
N GLY A 32 15.30 10.42 0.21
CA GLY A 32 14.89 9.81 -1.04
C GLY A 32 15.58 8.54 -1.50
N TYR A 33 16.33 7.85 -0.64
CA TYR A 33 17.01 6.62 -1.03
C TYR A 33 16.36 5.39 -0.37
N PRO A 34 16.11 4.31 -1.14
CA PRO A 34 16.21 4.23 -2.59
C PRO A 34 15.06 4.99 -3.27
N PRO A 35 15.23 5.45 -4.51
CA PRO A 35 14.12 6.02 -5.26
C PRO A 35 13.04 4.97 -5.49
N TYR A 36 11.81 5.42 -5.51
CA TYR A 36 10.66 4.53 -5.64
C TYR A 36 9.57 5.15 -6.51
N ASN A 37 8.76 4.29 -7.11
CA ASN A 37 7.54 4.66 -7.81
C ASN A 37 6.35 3.98 -7.13
N ILE A 38 5.20 4.62 -7.21
CA ILE A 38 3.92 4.02 -6.85
C ILE A 38 3.02 4.15 -8.06
N GLU A 39 2.55 3.02 -8.57
CA GLU A 39 1.67 2.98 -9.73
C GLU A 39 0.40 2.19 -9.43
N GLN A 40 -0.66 2.58 -10.08
CA GLN A 40 -1.90 1.81 -10.08
C GLN A 40 -1.84 0.78 -11.20
N THR A 41 -1.90 -0.49 -10.86
CA THR A 41 -1.84 -1.59 -11.82
C THR A 41 -3.21 -2.10 -12.22
N ALA A 42 -4.20 -1.90 -11.35
CA ALA A 42 -5.60 -2.20 -11.59
C ALA A 42 -6.47 -1.31 -10.68
N GLU A 43 -7.77 -1.38 -10.83
CA GLU A 43 -8.71 -0.55 -10.07
C GLU A 43 -8.50 -0.66 -8.55
N ASP A 44 -8.21 -1.87 -8.07
CA ASP A 44 -8.00 -2.17 -6.67
C ASP A 44 -6.55 -2.57 -6.34
N GLN A 45 -5.60 -2.30 -7.24
CA GLN A 45 -4.22 -2.76 -7.08
C GLN A 45 -3.22 -1.64 -7.27
N LEU A 46 -2.25 -1.61 -6.38
CA LEU A 46 -1.11 -0.71 -6.43
C LEU A 46 0.18 -1.51 -6.47
N ARG A 47 1.20 -0.92 -7.05
CA ARG A 47 2.57 -1.44 -7.01
C ARG A 47 3.53 -0.36 -6.55
N ILE A 48 4.32 -0.69 -5.55
CA ILE A 48 5.46 0.11 -5.12
C ILE A 48 6.72 -0.53 -5.71
N SER A 49 7.52 0.24 -6.42
CA SER A 49 8.76 -0.24 -7.02
C SER A 49 9.93 0.56 -6.48
N LEU A 50 10.93 -0.11 -5.93
CA LEU A 50 12.13 0.51 -5.40
C LEU A 50 13.33 0.13 -6.27
N ALA A 51 14.17 1.13 -6.60
CA ALA A 51 15.42 0.90 -7.32
C ALA A 51 16.47 0.36 -6.35
N VAL A 52 16.71 -0.94 -6.41
CA VAL A 52 17.59 -1.67 -5.48
C VAL A 52 18.70 -2.42 -6.24
N ALA A 53 19.21 -1.82 -7.32
CA ALA A 53 20.30 -2.38 -8.09
C ALA A 53 21.51 -2.66 -7.19
N GLY A 54 22.07 -3.85 -7.31
CA GLY A 54 23.20 -4.29 -6.49
C GLY A 54 22.79 -5.01 -5.20
N PHE A 55 21.54 -4.96 -4.81
CA PHE A 55 21.03 -5.76 -3.68
C PHE A 55 20.60 -7.16 -4.17
N SER A 56 20.96 -8.17 -3.42
CA SER A 56 20.41 -9.50 -3.62
C SER A 56 19.15 -9.70 -2.78
N MET A 57 18.39 -10.75 -3.05
CA MET A 57 17.19 -11.06 -2.26
C MET A 57 17.49 -11.25 -0.77
N LYS A 58 18.66 -11.78 -0.43
CA LYS A 58 19.09 -11.96 0.98
C LYS A 58 19.44 -10.64 1.68
N ASP A 59 19.72 -9.59 0.92
CA ASP A 59 20.03 -8.27 1.45
C ASP A 59 18.78 -7.45 1.76
N LEU A 60 17.62 -7.92 1.29
CA LEU A 60 16.35 -7.21 1.39
C LEU A 60 15.38 -7.92 2.33
N GLU A 61 14.66 -7.14 3.09
CA GLU A 61 13.61 -7.59 3.97
C GLU A 61 12.36 -6.75 3.78
N VAL A 62 11.22 -7.39 3.61
CA VAL A 62 9.91 -6.74 3.50
C VAL A 62 9.03 -7.26 4.63
N THR A 63 8.60 -6.37 5.50
CA THR A 63 7.76 -6.72 6.66
C THR A 63 6.56 -5.79 6.75
N ILE A 64 5.52 -6.28 7.42
CA ILE A 64 4.40 -5.43 7.86
C ILE A 64 4.50 -5.33 9.37
N GLU A 65 4.69 -4.11 9.84
CA GLU A 65 4.81 -3.80 11.27
C GLU A 65 3.68 -2.84 11.64
N ASP A 66 2.72 -3.34 12.40
CA ASP A 66 1.45 -2.64 12.67
C ASP A 66 0.71 -2.32 11.35
N ASN A 67 0.55 -1.06 11.02
CA ASN A 67 -0.05 -0.61 9.76
C ASN A 67 0.99 -0.05 8.77
N GLN A 68 2.23 -0.46 8.91
CA GLN A 68 3.32 0.04 8.06
C GLN A 68 3.95 -1.10 7.26
N LEU A 69 4.13 -0.84 5.98
CA LEU A 69 5.00 -1.65 5.13
C LEU A 69 6.42 -1.15 5.33
N VAL A 70 7.30 -1.98 5.84
CA VAL A 70 8.69 -1.63 6.10
C VAL A 70 9.59 -2.44 5.19
N ILE A 71 10.42 -1.74 4.43
CA ILE A 71 11.38 -2.34 3.50
C ILE A 71 12.77 -1.95 3.97
N ARG A 72 13.59 -2.96 4.27
CA ARG A 72 14.97 -2.78 4.71
C ARG A 72 15.91 -3.40 3.70
N GLY A 73 17.01 -2.70 3.46
CA GLY A 73 18.10 -3.22 2.64
C GLY A 73 19.44 -3.02 3.33
N ARG A 74 20.27 -4.07 3.31
CA ARG A 74 21.63 -4.04 3.84
C ARG A 74 22.53 -4.88 2.97
N GLN A 75 23.42 -4.22 2.24
CA GLN A 75 24.45 -4.93 1.49
C GLN A 75 25.58 -5.39 2.40
N THR A 76 25.99 -6.63 2.22
CA THR A 76 27.13 -7.22 2.90
C THR A 76 28.31 -7.36 1.91
N ASP A 77 28.59 -6.30 1.16
CA ASP A 77 29.72 -6.32 0.25
C ASP A 77 31.03 -6.08 1.01
N ASP A 78 31.94 -7.00 0.83
CA ASP A 78 33.33 -6.81 1.23
C ASP A 78 34.05 -6.08 0.09
N ASP A 79 34.07 -4.76 0.17
CA ASP A 79 34.76 -3.90 -0.80
C ASP A 79 36.27 -3.80 -0.56
N SER A 80 36.83 -4.56 0.37
CA SER A 80 38.22 -4.43 0.81
C SER A 80 39.25 -4.67 -0.28
N ASP A 81 38.90 -5.46 -1.31
CA ASP A 81 39.79 -5.83 -2.43
C ASP A 81 39.52 -5.02 -3.70
N ARG A 82 38.57 -4.07 -3.66
CA ARG A 82 38.17 -3.31 -4.83
C ARG A 82 38.73 -1.90 -4.81
N ILE A 83 39.39 -1.51 -5.89
CA ILE A 83 39.89 -0.16 -6.09
C ILE A 83 38.99 0.57 -7.07
N PHE A 84 38.22 1.54 -6.58
CA PHE A 84 37.34 2.33 -7.43
C PHE A 84 38.07 3.57 -7.94
N LEU A 85 38.14 3.75 -9.23
CA LEU A 85 38.59 5.02 -9.83
C LEU A 85 37.50 6.08 -9.74
N HIS A 86 36.25 5.66 -9.78
CA HIS A 86 35.08 6.47 -9.50
C HIS A 86 34.02 5.58 -8.87
N ARG A 87 33.36 6.05 -7.82
CA ARG A 87 32.28 5.30 -7.18
C ARG A 87 31.02 6.16 -7.10
N GLY A 88 30.10 5.96 -8.05
CA GLY A 88 28.78 6.59 -8.07
C GLY A 88 27.68 5.73 -7.45
N ILE A 89 27.89 4.40 -7.42
CA ILE A 89 26.95 3.45 -6.84
C ILE A 89 27.56 2.89 -5.57
N ALA A 90 27.06 3.37 -4.44
CA ALA A 90 27.46 2.86 -3.14
C ALA A 90 26.28 2.06 -2.56
N GLY A 91 26.54 0.83 -2.13
CA GLY A 91 25.55 0.05 -1.39
C GLY A 91 25.25 0.73 -0.07
N ARG A 92 24.07 1.29 0.05
CA ARG A 92 23.64 1.96 1.27
C ARG A 92 22.65 1.10 2.03
N GLN A 93 22.86 0.99 3.32
CA GLN A 93 21.82 0.49 4.19
C GLN A 93 20.65 1.47 4.18
N PHE A 94 19.43 0.97 3.98
CA PHE A 94 18.25 1.83 3.99
C PHE A 94 17.09 1.16 4.74
N GLN A 95 16.17 2.00 5.16
CA GLN A 95 14.86 1.58 5.66
C GLN A 95 13.81 2.53 5.09
N ARG A 96 12.83 1.98 4.41
CA ARG A 96 11.66 2.69 3.90
C ARG A 96 10.41 2.18 4.58
N SER A 97 9.58 3.09 5.04
CA SER A 97 8.31 2.76 5.68
C SER A 97 7.17 3.47 4.95
N PHE A 98 6.12 2.73 4.64
CA PHE A 98 4.91 3.24 4.02
C PHE A 98 3.74 2.94 4.95
N VAL A 99 3.04 3.97 5.39
CA VAL A 99 1.83 3.79 6.22
C VAL A 99 0.70 3.30 5.33
N LEU A 100 0.14 2.16 5.67
CA LEU A 100 -0.97 1.55 4.93
C LEU A 100 -2.30 2.01 5.51
N ALA A 101 -3.24 2.36 4.63
CA ALA A 101 -4.60 2.61 5.05
C ALA A 101 -5.25 1.31 5.53
N GLU A 102 -6.27 1.43 6.34
CA GLU A 102 -7.02 0.28 6.86
C GLU A 102 -7.57 -0.58 5.72
N GLY A 103 -7.35 -1.87 5.81
CA GLY A 103 -7.81 -2.85 4.82
C GLY A 103 -6.90 -3.04 3.61
N VAL A 104 -5.79 -2.31 3.51
CA VAL A 104 -4.81 -2.52 2.43
C VAL A 104 -3.95 -3.73 2.78
N ASP A 105 -3.89 -4.67 1.85
CA ASP A 105 -3.09 -5.88 1.99
C ASP A 105 -1.91 -5.89 1.05
N VAL A 106 -0.77 -6.38 1.52
CA VAL A 106 0.37 -6.69 0.66
C VAL A 106 0.18 -8.11 0.11
N THR A 107 0.11 -8.24 -1.20
CA THR A 107 -0.20 -9.51 -1.86
C THR A 107 1.05 -10.25 -2.30
N SER A 108 2.09 -9.53 -2.72
CA SER A 108 3.34 -10.15 -3.16
C SER A 108 4.50 -9.18 -3.13
N ALA A 109 5.70 -9.71 -3.14
CA ALA A 109 6.93 -8.96 -3.37
C ALA A 109 7.86 -9.80 -4.26
N HIS A 110 8.46 -9.18 -5.28
CA HIS A 110 9.39 -9.86 -6.17
C HIS A 110 10.43 -8.91 -6.72
N MET A 111 11.55 -9.49 -7.15
CA MET A 111 12.67 -8.76 -7.74
C MET A 111 12.69 -8.98 -9.24
N GLU A 112 12.82 -7.92 -10.01
CA GLU A 112 12.94 -7.96 -11.44
C GLU A 112 13.73 -6.74 -11.95
N ASP A 113 14.70 -6.97 -12.79
CA ASP A 113 15.49 -5.90 -13.46
C ASP A 113 16.10 -4.85 -12.49
N GLY A 114 16.54 -5.29 -11.32
CA GLY A 114 17.11 -4.39 -10.31
C GLY A 114 16.08 -3.60 -9.53
N LEU A 115 14.81 -3.92 -9.69
CA LEU A 115 13.70 -3.30 -8.95
C LEU A 115 13.07 -4.31 -7.99
N LEU A 116 12.76 -3.84 -6.81
CA LEU A 116 11.89 -4.58 -5.88
C LEU A 116 10.47 -4.08 -6.08
N HIS A 117 9.59 -4.96 -6.52
CA HIS A 117 8.17 -4.68 -6.68
C HIS A 117 7.39 -5.25 -5.50
N VAL A 118 6.58 -4.42 -4.87
CA VAL A 118 5.65 -4.82 -3.81
C VAL A 118 4.23 -4.51 -4.29
N ASP A 119 3.44 -5.54 -4.42
CA ASP A 119 2.05 -5.43 -4.87
C ASP A 119 1.10 -5.35 -3.69
N LEU A 120 0.17 -4.42 -3.76
CA LEU A 120 -0.82 -4.17 -2.72
C LEU A 120 -2.22 -4.23 -3.32
N ARG A 121 -3.15 -4.69 -2.49
CA ARG A 121 -4.57 -4.66 -2.82
C ARG A 121 -5.29 -3.67 -1.93
N LEU A 122 -6.11 -2.83 -2.55
CA LEU A 122 -7.00 -1.92 -1.85
C LEU A 122 -8.29 -2.64 -1.48
N PRO A 123 -8.88 -2.31 -0.32
CA PRO A 123 -10.17 -2.88 0.04
C PRO A 123 -11.24 -2.34 -0.89
N ILE A 124 -12.02 -3.24 -1.47
CA ILE A 124 -13.25 -2.87 -2.15
C ILE A 124 -14.29 -2.64 -1.05
N PRO A 125 -14.90 -1.46 -0.95
CA PRO A 125 -15.93 -1.24 0.04
C PRO A 125 -17.13 -2.13 -0.24
N GLU A 126 -17.32 -3.14 0.60
CA GLU A 126 -18.54 -3.95 0.57
C GLU A 126 -19.69 -3.13 1.13
N PRO A 127 -20.85 -3.09 0.44
CA PRO A 127 -22.02 -2.39 0.98
C PRO A 127 -22.45 -3.06 2.29
N LYS A 128 -22.34 -2.31 3.37
CA LYS A 128 -22.79 -2.77 4.69
C LYS A 128 -24.28 -2.51 4.81
N VAL A 129 -25.08 -3.54 4.65
CA VAL A 129 -26.51 -3.47 4.85
C VAL A 129 -26.83 -3.72 6.33
N THR A 130 -27.37 -2.73 7.00
CA THR A 130 -27.83 -2.85 8.38
C THR A 130 -29.34 -2.82 8.39
N LYS A 131 -29.95 -3.89 8.92
CA LYS A 131 -31.38 -3.99 9.10
C LYS A 131 -31.76 -3.23 10.39
N ILE A 132 -32.69 -2.29 10.27
CA ILE A 132 -33.20 -1.52 11.40
C ILE A 132 -34.57 -2.04 11.75
N GLU A 133 -34.75 -2.42 13.00
CA GLU A 133 -36.06 -2.82 13.52
C GLU A 133 -36.97 -1.60 13.64
N ILE A 134 -38.18 -1.74 13.12
CA ILE A 134 -39.20 -0.70 13.25
C ILE A 134 -39.99 -0.96 14.53
N ALA A 135 -39.86 -0.06 15.49
CA ALA A 135 -40.66 -0.12 16.73
C ALA A 135 -42.04 0.48 16.49
N GLY A 136 -43.09 -0.24 16.90
CA GLY A 136 -44.45 0.29 16.89
C GLY A 136 -44.66 1.38 17.93
N ALA A 137 -45.47 2.41 17.60
CA ALA A 137 -45.75 3.54 18.51
C ALA A 137 -46.54 3.17 19.77
N SER A 138 -47.15 1.98 19.82
CA SER A 138 -47.83 1.44 21.01
C SER A 138 -47.09 0.19 21.49
N GLY A 139 -46.55 0.22 22.70
CA GLY A 139 -45.78 -0.88 23.28
C GLY A 139 -46.56 -2.17 23.53
N LYS A 140 -47.56 -2.47 22.72
CA LYS A 140 -48.42 -3.67 22.84
C LYS A 140 -48.39 -4.59 21.59
N ASP A 141 -47.81 -4.17 20.52
CA ASP A 141 -47.71 -5.05 19.32
C ASP A 141 -46.48 -5.93 19.42
N LYS A 142 -46.75 -7.17 19.77
CA LYS A 142 -45.75 -8.24 19.81
C LYS A 142 -45.33 -8.78 18.41
N ASP A 143 -45.91 -8.22 17.38
CA ASP A 143 -45.69 -8.65 16.01
C ASP A 143 -44.93 -7.55 15.22
N ALA A 144 -43.69 -7.33 15.58
CA ALA A 144 -42.78 -6.62 14.67
C ALA A 144 -42.58 -7.48 13.44
N GLN A 145 -43.20 -7.11 12.32
CA GLN A 145 -42.96 -7.75 11.06
C GLN A 145 -41.53 -7.44 10.63
N THR A 146 -40.68 -8.45 10.67
CA THR A 146 -39.33 -8.35 10.22
C THR A 146 -39.34 -8.50 8.71
N ILE A 147 -39.08 -7.42 7.98
CA ILE A 147 -38.88 -7.46 6.53
C ILE A 147 -37.44 -7.89 6.27
N ASP A 148 -37.29 -9.07 5.73
CA ASP A 148 -35.97 -9.56 5.33
C ASP A 148 -35.58 -8.95 4.00
N LEU A 149 -34.60 -8.03 4.02
CA LEU A 149 -34.04 -7.39 2.85
C LEU A 149 -32.76 -8.07 2.38
N SER A 150 -32.67 -9.37 2.56
CA SER A 150 -31.53 -10.12 2.04
C SER A 150 -31.46 -9.94 0.51
N PRO A 151 -30.32 -9.51 -0.05
CA PRO A 151 -30.21 -9.44 -1.50
C PRO A 151 -30.30 -10.84 -2.09
N ASP A 152 -31.17 -10.99 -3.07
CA ASP A 152 -31.27 -12.24 -3.82
C ASP A 152 -29.90 -12.59 -4.41
N LYS A 153 -29.43 -13.77 -4.03
CA LYS A 153 -28.27 -14.37 -4.66
C LYS A 153 -28.70 -14.89 -6.04
N ASN A 154 -28.42 -14.15 -7.05
CA ASN A 154 -28.32 -14.68 -8.42
C ASN A 154 -26.87 -14.77 -8.80
#